data_e527e5c5c6399cf741e0b97bb6d1478f
#
_entry.id   e527e5c5c6399cf741e0b97bb6d1478f
#
_cell.length_a   1.000
_cell.length_b   1.000
_cell.length_c   1.000
_cell.angle_alpha   90.00
_cell.angle_beta   90.00
_cell.angle_gamma   90.00
#
_symmetry.space_group_name_H-M   'P 1'
#
loop_
_entity.id
_entity.type
_entity.pdbx_description
1 polymer ?
#
loop_
_entity_poly.entity_id
_entity_poly.type
_entity_poly.pdbx_seq_one_letter_code
_entity_poly.pdbx_strand_id
1 'polypeptide(L)'
;MAILKERTFRYSYSKEMVFNSVDTIAFPMISFCDLPLSEFSEYIGKYGGYSIGVSRSWGIKIGVNPVWYCDFYSNVVHSIMKLLLRELNSSDYGYVYELFEILAYIKPMEDKLKTKRVGYSKYRFSDERELRIVPYLRDLESKSVKPFLYNKLYEEYKVSNNNSSLIELGESFEWSDIKYVIVKNKTDVKRVRKLLKTFNCDNEDIGIFYQQQVKADFIGIEHNKVDMPTLSSTDLSHIQNLITQLQNINPINWQNNIINHENN
;
A
#
# COMPACT_ATOMS: atom_id res chain seq x y z
N MET A 1 -3.29 6.86 -17.74
CA MET A 1 -4.18 7.88 -18.38
C MET A 1 -5.50 8.07 -17.62
N ALA A 2 -6.11 7.02 -17.03
CA ALA A 2 -7.34 7.16 -16.23
C ALA A 2 -7.16 8.15 -15.07
N ILE A 3 -6.15 7.96 -14.22
CA ILE A 3 -5.84 8.85 -13.08
C ILE A 3 -5.81 10.32 -13.49
N LEU A 4 -5.09 10.66 -14.58
CA LEU A 4 -5.00 12.05 -15.04
C LEU A 4 -6.33 12.58 -15.60
N LYS A 5 -7.15 11.75 -16.23
CA LYS A 5 -8.47 12.16 -16.73
C LYS A 5 -9.46 12.44 -15.61
N GLU A 6 -9.46 11.54 -14.61
CA GLU A 6 -10.36 11.61 -13.48
C GLU A 6 -9.85 12.55 -12.38
N ARG A 7 -8.58 12.97 -12.46
CA ARG A 7 -7.89 13.74 -11.43
C ARG A 7 -8.01 13.11 -10.04
N THR A 8 -7.92 11.77 -9.99
CA THR A 8 -8.14 11.03 -8.75
C THR A 8 -7.24 9.80 -8.72
N PHE A 9 -6.53 9.62 -7.62
CA PHE A 9 -5.90 8.35 -7.27
C PHE A 9 -6.92 7.48 -6.56
N ARG A 10 -7.15 6.27 -7.07
CA ARG A 10 -8.14 5.33 -6.53
C ARG A 10 -7.49 4.41 -5.52
N TYR A 11 -8.23 4.10 -4.44
CA TYR A 11 -7.83 3.05 -3.52
C TYR A 11 -7.87 1.69 -4.19
N SER A 12 -6.93 0.84 -3.83
CA SER A 12 -6.91 -0.57 -4.24
C SER A 12 -6.42 -1.44 -3.09
N TYR A 13 -6.91 -2.68 -3.01
CA TYR A 13 -6.38 -3.62 -2.02
C TYR A 13 -4.96 -4.03 -2.40
N SER A 14 -4.02 -3.78 -1.49
CA SER A 14 -2.63 -4.23 -1.57
C SER A 14 -2.37 -5.27 -0.50
N LYS A 15 -1.76 -6.38 -0.89
CA LYS A 15 -1.35 -7.43 0.04
C LYS A 15 -0.14 -7.00 0.82
N GLU A 16 -0.25 -7.07 2.15
CA GLU A 16 0.85 -6.87 3.05
C GLU A 16 1.13 -8.15 3.83
N MET A 17 2.40 -8.43 4.04
CA MET A 17 2.83 -9.51 4.90
C MET A 17 2.68 -9.05 6.34
N VAL A 18 1.90 -9.80 7.10
CA VAL A 18 1.69 -9.51 8.51
C VAL A 18 2.42 -10.56 9.32
N PHE A 19 3.36 -10.13 10.17
CA PHE A 19 4.00 -10.96 11.19
C PHE A 19 4.86 -12.13 10.70
N ASN A 20 5.57 -11.98 9.59
CA ASN A 20 6.45 -13.03 9.04
C ASN A 20 5.71 -14.36 8.78
N SER A 21 4.42 -14.29 8.51
CA SER A 21 3.58 -15.44 8.25
C SER A 21 3.45 -15.71 6.75
N VAL A 22 3.06 -16.93 6.43
CA VAL A 22 2.65 -17.30 5.06
C VAL A 22 1.38 -16.55 4.64
N ASP A 23 0.64 -16.05 5.63
CA ASP A 23 -0.62 -15.35 5.42
C ASP A 23 -0.41 -13.87 5.23
N THR A 24 -1.19 -13.30 4.34
CA THR A 24 -1.18 -11.88 4.02
C THR A 24 -2.56 -11.29 4.26
N ILE A 25 -2.60 -10.03 4.63
CA ILE A 25 -3.81 -9.22 4.69
C ILE A 25 -3.72 -8.16 3.60
N ALA A 26 -4.79 -7.99 2.84
CA ALA A 26 -4.86 -6.92 1.87
C ALA A 26 -5.68 -5.76 2.45
N PHE A 27 -5.06 -4.58 2.45
CA PHE A 27 -5.67 -3.32 2.89
C PHE A 27 -5.96 -2.42 1.69
N PRO A 28 -7.06 -1.65 1.72
CA PRO A 28 -7.29 -0.61 0.73
C PRO A 28 -6.32 0.53 0.99
N MET A 29 -5.50 0.86 -0.01
CA MET A 29 -4.50 1.93 0.12
C MET A 29 -4.15 2.54 -1.23
N ILE A 30 -3.53 3.71 -1.17
CA ILE A 30 -2.78 4.32 -2.26
C ILE A 30 -1.33 4.41 -1.79
N SER A 31 -0.42 3.82 -2.54
CA SER A 31 1.01 3.83 -2.23
C SER A 31 1.77 4.79 -3.14
N PHE A 32 2.73 5.47 -2.53
CA PHE A 32 3.67 6.37 -3.18
C PHE A 32 5.09 5.96 -2.81
N CYS A 33 6.09 6.54 -3.48
CA CYS A 33 7.48 6.41 -3.06
C CYS A 33 8.15 7.79 -3.06
N ASP A 34 8.98 8.06 -2.05
CA ASP A 34 9.77 9.30 -1.93
C ASP A 34 11.18 9.06 -2.47
N LEU A 35 11.25 8.93 -3.80
CA LEU A 35 12.50 8.64 -4.49
C LEU A 35 12.93 9.80 -5.37
N PRO A 36 14.21 10.18 -5.35
CA PRO A 36 14.78 11.07 -6.34
C PRO A 36 14.56 10.48 -7.75
N LEU A 37 14.33 11.34 -8.74
CA LEU A 37 14.23 10.90 -10.15
C LEU A 37 15.45 10.06 -10.57
N SER A 38 16.57 10.31 -9.94
CA SER A 38 17.84 9.61 -10.12
C SER A 38 17.78 8.11 -9.82
N GLU A 39 17.08 7.72 -8.79
CA GLU A 39 16.94 6.34 -8.36
C GLU A 39 15.79 5.63 -9.08
N PHE A 40 15.00 6.39 -9.85
CA PHE A 40 13.78 5.90 -10.48
C PHE A 40 14.01 4.81 -11.54
N SER A 41 15.21 4.78 -12.15
CA SER A 41 15.55 3.81 -13.20
C SER A 41 15.45 2.35 -12.74
N GLU A 42 15.76 2.06 -11.49
CA GLU A 42 15.67 0.71 -10.91
C GLU A 42 14.21 0.31 -10.66
N TYR A 43 13.38 1.28 -10.30
CA TYR A 43 11.96 1.07 -10.01
C TYR A 43 11.10 0.85 -11.26
N ILE A 44 11.49 1.42 -12.40
CA ILE A 44 10.82 1.18 -13.68
C ILE A 44 10.74 -0.32 -14.01
N GLY A 45 11.77 -1.07 -13.67
CA GLY A 45 11.81 -2.52 -13.89
C GLY A 45 10.82 -3.31 -13.02
N LYS A 46 10.47 -2.80 -11.86
CA LYS A 46 9.62 -3.46 -10.85
C LYS A 46 8.15 -3.04 -10.96
N TYR A 47 7.91 -1.74 -11.07
CA TYR A 47 6.57 -1.14 -10.97
C TYR A 47 6.00 -0.66 -12.30
N GLY A 48 6.78 -0.74 -13.38
CA GLY A 48 6.34 -0.34 -14.72
C GLY A 48 6.83 1.04 -15.14
N GLY A 49 6.48 1.43 -16.36
CA GLY A 49 7.06 2.58 -17.03
C GLY A 49 6.24 3.85 -16.99
N TYR A 50 5.23 3.93 -16.13
CA TYR A 50 4.38 5.09 -15.98
C TYR A 50 4.36 5.53 -14.53
N SER A 51 4.57 6.83 -14.28
CA SER A 51 4.55 7.41 -12.96
C SER A 51 3.99 8.81 -12.98
N ILE A 52 3.40 9.22 -11.87
CA ILE A 52 2.92 10.57 -11.63
C ILE A 52 3.58 11.05 -10.35
N GLY A 53 4.36 12.12 -10.45
CA GLY A 53 4.95 12.79 -9.30
C GLY A 53 4.03 13.90 -8.81
N VAL A 54 3.72 13.85 -7.52
CA VAL A 54 2.85 14.79 -6.83
C VAL A 54 3.64 15.69 -5.89
N SER A 55 3.08 16.84 -5.54
CA SER A 55 3.70 17.74 -4.56
C SER A 55 3.64 17.17 -3.15
N ARG A 56 4.68 17.42 -2.34
CA ARG A 56 4.70 17.04 -0.94
C ARG A 56 3.57 17.71 -0.14
N SER A 57 3.25 18.95 -0.48
CA SER A 57 2.16 19.70 0.17
C SER A 57 0.80 19.02 -0.03
N TRP A 58 0.52 18.51 -1.23
CA TRP A 58 -0.68 17.74 -1.49
C TRP A 58 -0.68 16.44 -0.67
N GLY A 59 0.43 15.70 -0.65
CA GLY A 59 0.54 14.48 0.15
C GLY A 59 0.27 14.72 1.64
N ILE A 60 0.84 15.79 2.22
CA ILE A 60 0.56 16.17 3.62
C ILE A 60 -0.92 16.50 3.82
N LYS A 61 -1.51 17.27 2.90
CA LYS A 61 -2.92 17.68 2.98
C LYS A 61 -3.89 16.49 3.03
N ILE A 62 -3.60 15.44 2.28
CA ILE A 62 -4.47 14.23 2.24
C ILE A 62 -4.07 13.17 3.28
N GLY A 63 -3.04 13.40 4.10
CA GLY A 63 -2.63 12.49 5.17
C GLY A 63 -1.71 11.35 4.73
N VAL A 64 -0.97 11.51 3.63
CA VAL A 64 0.06 10.53 3.23
C VAL A 64 1.12 10.44 4.33
N ASN A 65 1.40 9.23 4.78
CA ASN A 65 2.31 8.95 5.87
C ASN A 65 3.38 7.92 5.45
N PRO A 66 4.63 8.03 5.94
CA PRO A 66 5.66 7.02 5.72
C PRO A 66 5.26 5.64 6.25
N VAL A 67 5.65 4.61 5.52
CA VAL A 67 5.57 3.23 5.99
C VAL A 67 6.53 3.04 7.16
N TRP A 68 6.08 2.32 8.15
CA TRP A 68 6.89 1.96 9.30
C TRP A 68 7.61 0.63 9.04
N TYR A 69 8.86 0.71 8.62
CA TYR A 69 9.69 -0.47 8.39
C TYR A 69 10.13 -1.06 9.72
N CYS A 70 9.67 -2.25 10.01
CA CYS A 70 9.93 -2.95 11.27
C CYS A 70 10.67 -4.27 11.03
N ASP A 71 11.55 -4.62 11.95
CA ASP A 71 11.94 -6.00 12.14
C ASP A 71 10.79 -6.72 12.82
N PHE A 72 10.28 -7.78 12.21
CA PHE A 72 9.15 -8.54 12.76
C PHE A 72 9.46 -9.25 14.09
N TYR A 73 10.71 -9.35 14.47
CA TYR A 73 11.15 -9.87 15.77
C TYR A 73 11.32 -8.78 16.83
N SER A 74 11.09 -7.53 16.47
CA SER A 74 11.25 -6.41 17.39
C SER A 74 10.17 -6.40 18.47
N ASN A 75 10.51 -5.83 19.62
CA ASN A 75 9.56 -5.61 20.72
C ASN A 75 8.36 -4.76 20.28
N VAL A 76 8.53 -3.88 19.31
CA VAL A 76 7.47 -3.03 18.77
C VAL A 76 6.39 -3.89 18.12
N VAL A 77 6.79 -4.77 17.21
CA VAL A 77 5.85 -5.68 16.52
C VAL A 77 5.20 -6.64 17.52
N HIS A 78 5.96 -7.22 18.45
CA HIS A 78 5.42 -8.03 19.53
C HIS A 78 4.38 -7.30 20.39
N SER A 79 4.60 -6.02 20.68
CA SER A 79 3.65 -5.23 21.48
C SER A 79 2.35 -4.98 20.73
N ILE A 80 2.42 -4.65 19.44
CA ILE A 80 1.25 -4.47 18.58
C ILE A 80 0.45 -5.77 18.49
N MET A 81 1.15 -6.91 18.35
CA MET A 81 0.52 -8.22 18.34
C MET A 81 -0.23 -8.53 19.62
N LYS A 82 0.39 -8.28 20.77
CA LYS A 82 -0.26 -8.48 22.09
C LYS A 82 -1.51 -7.62 22.24
N LEU A 83 -1.45 -6.36 21.76
CA LEU A 83 -2.60 -5.47 21.79
C LEU A 83 -3.72 -6.00 20.88
N LEU A 84 -3.40 -6.37 19.65
CA LEU A 84 -4.38 -6.92 18.71
C LEU A 84 -5.04 -8.19 19.27
N LEU A 85 -4.25 -9.09 19.83
CA LEU A 85 -4.77 -10.29 20.49
C LEU A 85 -5.70 -9.98 21.64
N ARG A 86 -5.33 -9.03 22.49
CA ARG A 86 -6.18 -8.60 23.59
C ARG A 86 -7.51 -8.08 23.09
N GLU A 87 -7.49 -7.22 22.08
CA GLU A 87 -8.73 -6.66 21.50
C GLU A 87 -9.58 -7.72 20.82
N LEU A 88 -8.98 -8.66 20.08
CA LEU A 88 -9.71 -9.76 19.46
C LEU A 88 -10.34 -10.74 20.45
N ASN A 89 -9.78 -10.85 21.65
CA ASN A 89 -10.35 -11.63 22.75
C ASN A 89 -11.26 -10.81 23.69
N SER A 90 -11.37 -9.52 23.46
CA SER A 90 -12.28 -8.64 24.19
C SER A 90 -13.71 -8.77 23.65
N SER A 91 -14.69 -8.59 24.49
CA SER A 91 -16.10 -8.49 24.07
C SER A 91 -16.43 -7.16 23.39
N ASP A 92 -15.57 -6.16 23.51
CA ASP A 92 -15.85 -4.78 23.07
C ASP A 92 -15.27 -4.47 21.67
N TYR A 93 -14.24 -5.17 21.21
CA TYR A 93 -13.58 -4.92 19.91
C TYR A 93 -13.30 -3.43 19.58
N GLY A 94 -13.27 -2.55 20.60
CA GLY A 94 -13.30 -1.09 20.45
C GLY A 94 -12.19 -0.53 19.58
N TYR A 95 -10.97 -1.12 19.63
CA TYR A 95 -9.77 -0.63 18.95
C TYR A 95 -9.27 -1.53 17.82
N VAL A 96 -10.08 -2.48 17.37
CA VAL A 96 -9.65 -3.44 16.33
C VAL A 96 -9.32 -2.77 15.01
N TYR A 97 -10.15 -1.81 14.58
CA TYR A 97 -9.92 -1.08 13.31
C TYR A 97 -8.66 -0.24 13.38
N GLU A 98 -8.43 0.48 14.46
CA GLU A 98 -7.26 1.31 14.69
C GLU A 98 -5.97 0.47 14.69
N LEU A 99 -6.02 -0.73 15.25
CA LEU A 99 -4.89 -1.66 15.20
C LEU A 99 -4.64 -2.18 13.79
N PHE A 100 -5.68 -2.48 13.01
CA PHE A 100 -5.53 -2.85 11.60
C PHE A 100 -5.06 -1.68 10.74
N GLU A 101 -5.45 -0.43 11.05
CA GLU A 101 -4.90 0.76 10.40
C GLU A 101 -3.40 0.89 10.65
N ILE A 102 -2.96 0.69 11.90
CA ILE A 102 -1.52 0.65 12.23
C ILE A 102 -0.81 -0.45 11.43
N LEU A 103 -1.39 -1.65 11.38
CA LEU A 103 -0.82 -2.78 10.63
C LEU A 103 -0.69 -2.49 9.14
N ALA A 104 -1.62 -1.76 8.55
CA ALA A 104 -1.57 -1.37 7.15
C ALA A 104 -0.37 -0.46 6.82
N TYR A 105 0.24 0.19 7.82
CA TYR A 105 1.46 0.99 7.68
C TYR A 105 2.73 0.22 8.03
N ILE A 106 2.65 -0.99 8.57
CA ILE A 106 3.82 -1.78 8.92
C ILE A 106 4.25 -2.62 7.71
N LYS A 107 5.56 -2.65 7.47
CA LYS A 107 6.18 -3.45 6.42
C LYS A 107 7.50 -4.03 6.95
N PRO A 108 7.90 -5.26 6.57
CA PRO A 108 9.21 -5.77 6.93
C PRO A 108 10.31 -4.88 6.34
N MET A 109 11.41 -4.72 7.07
CA MET A 109 12.57 -4.00 6.54
C MET A 109 13.16 -4.73 5.33
N GLU A 110 13.24 -6.07 5.43
CA GLU A 110 13.76 -6.96 4.38
C GLU A 110 12.95 -8.26 4.35
N ASP A 111 12.74 -8.83 3.17
CA ASP A 111 12.17 -10.18 3.03
C ASP A 111 12.44 -10.76 1.62
N LYS A 112 11.94 -11.96 1.37
CA LYS A 112 12.02 -12.61 0.06
C LYS A 112 10.94 -12.07 -0.87
N LEU A 113 11.35 -11.33 -1.89
CA LEU A 113 10.44 -10.89 -2.95
C LEU A 113 10.47 -11.88 -4.11
N LYS A 114 9.29 -12.38 -4.50
CA LYS A 114 9.12 -13.21 -5.70
C LYS A 114 8.99 -12.32 -6.92
N THR A 115 10.00 -12.36 -7.79
CA THR A 115 9.93 -11.68 -9.08
C THR A 115 9.74 -12.67 -10.22
N LYS A 116 9.10 -12.24 -11.31
CA LYS A 116 8.88 -13.09 -12.50
C LYS A 116 10.18 -13.53 -13.18
N ARG A 117 11.28 -12.78 -13.00
CA ARG A 117 12.56 -13.02 -13.68
C ARG A 117 13.54 -13.86 -12.88
N VAL A 118 13.58 -13.71 -11.56
CA VAL A 118 14.65 -14.24 -10.70
C VAL A 118 14.13 -15.24 -9.64
N GLY A 119 12.80 -15.42 -9.56
CA GLY A 119 12.21 -16.20 -8.48
C GLY A 119 12.24 -15.44 -7.16
N TYR A 120 12.52 -16.13 -6.06
CA TYR A 120 12.65 -15.50 -4.73
C TYR A 120 14.05 -14.94 -4.56
N SER A 121 14.16 -13.66 -4.28
CA SER A 121 15.41 -12.98 -3.91
C SER A 121 15.21 -12.16 -2.64
N LYS A 122 16.26 -12.06 -1.81
CA LYS A 122 16.26 -11.15 -0.66
C LYS A 122 16.07 -9.72 -1.19
N TYR A 123 15.11 -9.00 -0.61
CA TYR A 123 14.77 -7.66 -1.03
C TYR A 123 14.62 -6.75 0.17
N ARG A 124 15.22 -5.57 0.08
CA ARG A 124 15.17 -4.54 1.11
C ARG A 124 14.02 -3.58 0.81
N PHE A 125 12.90 -3.76 1.51
CA PHE A 125 11.71 -2.93 1.32
C PHE A 125 11.91 -1.48 1.74
N SER A 126 12.78 -1.22 2.72
CA SER A 126 13.10 0.14 3.15
C SER A 126 13.69 1.02 2.04
N ASP A 127 14.29 0.42 1.00
CA ASP A 127 14.83 1.17 -0.13
C ASP A 127 13.71 1.77 -1.01
N GLU A 128 12.48 1.30 -0.87
CA GLU A 128 11.31 1.86 -1.57
C GLU A 128 10.91 3.22 -1.03
N ARG A 129 11.30 3.58 0.20
CA ARG A 129 10.87 4.80 0.88
C ARG A 129 9.37 5.01 0.69
N GLU A 130 8.62 3.93 0.91
CA GLU A 130 7.18 3.91 0.63
C GLU A 130 6.43 4.84 1.57
N LEU A 131 5.48 5.54 0.98
CA LEU A 131 4.51 6.37 1.67
C LEU A 131 3.12 5.82 1.33
N ARG A 132 2.19 5.88 2.27
CA ARG A 132 0.82 5.37 2.07
C ARG A 132 -0.22 6.36 2.55
N ILE A 133 -1.40 6.22 1.99
CA ILE A 133 -2.64 6.66 2.61
C ILE A 133 -3.58 5.46 2.68
N VAL A 134 -4.09 5.21 3.88
CA VAL A 134 -5.09 4.18 4.18
C VAL A 134 -6.33 4.93 4.63
N PRO A 135 -7.51 4.65 4.09
CA PRO A 135 -8.74 5.28 4.55
C PRO A 135 -9.06 4.80 5.96
N TYR A 136 -9.85 5.54 6.71
CA TYR A 136 -10.38 5.05 7.99
C TYR A 136 -11.17 3.76 7.75
N LEU A 137 -10.66 2.65 8.30
CA LEU A 137 -11.20 1.32 7.99
C LEU A 137 -12.62 1.16 8.50
N ARG A 138 -12.96 1.75 9.64
CA ARG A 138 -14.31 1.77 10.21
C ARG A 138 -15.32 2.42 9.26
N ASP A 139 -14.95 3.51 8.59
CA ASP A 139 -15.83 4.25 7.68
C ASP A 139 -16.15 3.48 6.40
N LEU A 140 -15.33 2.50 6.03
CA LEU A 140 -15.52 1.71 4.82
C LEU A 140 -16.76 0.81 4.89
N GLU A 141 -17.12 0.33 6.07
CA GLU A 141 -18.31 -0.52 6.25
C GLU A 141 -19.59 0.22 5.88
N SER A 142 -19.71 1.50 6.28
CA SER A 142 -20.84 2.34 5.91
C SER A 142 -20.99 2.52 4.39
N LYS A 143 -19.88 2.35 3.64
CA LYS A 143 -19.80 2.42 2.18
C LYS A 143 -19.87 1.05 1.50
N SER A 144 -20.21 0.00 2.24
CA SER A 144 -20.24 -1.39 1.75
C SER A 144 -18.89 -1.86 1.16
N VAL A 145 -17.80 -1.32 1.69
CA VAL A 145 -16.44 -1.70 1.33
C VAL A 145 -15.83 -2.47 2.50
N LYS A 146 -15.25 -3.64 2.23
CA LYS A 146 -14.58 -4.43 3.26
C LYS A 146 -13.34 -3.68 3.76
N PRO A 147 -13.13 -3.54 5.07
CA PRO A 147 -11.98 -2.81 5.62
C PRO A 147 -10.65 -3.50 5.31
N PHE A 148 -10.64 -4.81 5.17
CA PHE A 148 -9.49 -5.61 4.77
C PHE A 148 -9.94 -6.95 4.16
N LEU A 149 -9.03 -7.63 3.46
CA LEU A 149 -9.29 -8.95 2.85
C LEU A 149 -8.18 -9.92 3.25
N TYR A 150 -8.57 -11.10 3.75
CA TYR A 150 -7.65 -12.22 3.93
C TYR A 150 -7.36 -12.92 2.60
N ASN A 151 -6.32 -13.72 2.56
CA ASN A 151 -5.82 -14.39 1.37
C ASN A 151 -6.91 -14.91 0.42
N LYS A 152 -7.83 -15.74 0.93
CA LYS A 152 -8.91 -16.34 0.11
C LYS A 152 -9.84 -15.27 -0.47
N LEU A 153 -10.31 -14.36 0.36
CA LEU A 153 -11.20 -13.27 -0.06
C LEU A 153 -10.52 -12.33 -1.05
N TYR A 154 -9.22 -12.10 -0.90
CA TYR A 154 -8.46 -11.28 -1.85
C TYR A 154 -8.32 -11.98 -3.21
N GLU A 155 -8.09 -13.29 -3.26
CA GLU A 155 -8.04 -14.00 -4.54
C GLU A 155 -9.44 -14.02 -5.20
N GLU A 156 -10.51 -14.21 -4.46
CA GLU A 156 -11.89 -14.09 -4.96
C GLU A 156 -12.16 -12.68 -5.50
N TYR A 157 -11.75 -11.64 -4.79
CA TYR A 157 -11.85 -10.26 -5.20
C TYR A 157 -11.13 -10.00 -6.54
N LYS A 158 -9.90 -10.53 -6.70
CA LYS A 158 -9.14 -10.38 -7.96
C LYS A 158 -9.83 -11.06 -9.15
N VAL A 159 -10.44 -12.22 -8.93
CA VAL A 159 -11.13 -12.97 -10.00
C VAL A 159 -12.46 -12.32 -10.37
N SER A 160 -13.23 -11.86 -9.39
CA SER A 160 -14.56 -11.31 -9.60
C SER A 160 -14.57 -9.94 -10.26
N ASN A 161 -13.43 -9.24 -10.33
CA ASN A 161 -13.33 -7.84 -10.76
C ASN A 161 -14.35 -6.91 -10.05
N ASN A 162 -14.84 -7.33 -8.88
CA ASN A 162 -15.94 -6.68 -8.16
C ASN A 162 -15.42 -5.50 -7.33
N ASN A 163 -14.82 -4.53 -8.01
CA ASN A 163 -14.23 -3.32 -7.45
C ASN A 163 -15.23 -2.17 -7.28
N SER A 164 -16.52 -2.40 -7.51
CA SER A 164 -17.48 -1.31 -7.73
C SER A 164 -17.47 -0.28 -6.60
N SER A 165 -17.52 -0.71 -5.34
CA SER A 165 -17.57 0.23 -4.22
C SER A 165 -16.22 0.88 -3.89
N LEU A 166 -15.10 0.15 -3.98
CA LEU A 166 -13.78 0.71 -3.70
C LEU A 166 -13.31 1.65 -4.82
N ILE A 167 -13.72 1.39 -6.07
CA ILE A 167 -13.38 2.23 -7.24
C ILE A 167 -13.95 3.66 -7.11
N GLU A 168 -15.01 3.85 -6.37
CA GLU A 168 -15.58 5.18 -6.12
C GLU A 168 -14.77 6.00 -5.12
N LEU A 169 -13.96 5.32 -4.31
CA LEU A 169 -13.12 5.96 -3.30
C LEU A 169 -11.74 6.32 -3.85
N GLY A 170 -11.26 7.51 -3.50
CA GLY A 170 -9.94 7.96 -3.92
C GLY A 170 -9.65 9.38 -3.50
N GLU A 171 -8.40 9.79 -3.74
CA GLU A 171 -7.89 11.12 -3.42
C GLU A 171 -7.79 11.97 -4.67
N SER A 172 -8.54 13.06 -4.70
CA SER A 172 -8.54 14.00 -5.81
C SER A 172 -7.35 14.96 -5.72
N PHE A 173 -6.88 15.40 -6.88
CA PHE A 173 -5.79 16.40 -6.98
C PHE A 173 -6.14 17.51 -7.97
N GLU A 174 -5.54 18.66 -7.75
CA GLU A 174 -5.52 19.75 -8.74
C GLU A 174 -4.26 19.64 -9.58
N TRP A 175 -4.27 20.27 -10.78
CA TRP A 175 -3.11 20.24 -11.67
C TRP A 175 -1.85 20.84 -11.06
N SER A 176 -1.99 21.82 -10.20
CA SER A 176 -0.89 22.42 -9.41
C SER A 176 -0.20 21.44 -8.47
N ASP A 177 -0.89 20.35 -8.11
CA ASP A 177 -0.36 19.28 -7.26
C ASP A 177 0.54 18.32 -8.03
N ILE A 178 0.40 18.25 -9.36
CA ILE A 178 1.23 17.41 -10.22
C ILE A 178 2.53 18.12 -10.55
N LYS A 179 3.66 17.47 -10.30
CA LYS A 179 5.00 18.01 -10.60
C LYS A 179 5.59 17.42 -11.87
N TYR A 180 5.38 16.12 -12.10
CA TYR A 180 5.85 15.48 -13.32
C TYR A 180 5.04 14.22 -13.67
N VAL A 181 5.13 13.83 -14.92
CA VAL A 181 4.60 12.57 -15.44
C VAL A 181 5.70 11.85 -16.19
N ILE A 182 5.98 10.61 -15.80
CA ILE A 182 6.90 9.74 -16.52
C ILE A 182 6.08 8.76 -17.35
N VAL A 183 6.46 8.60 -18.62
CA VAL A 183 5.80 7.69 -19.55
C VAL A 183 6.80 6.75 -20.21
N LYS A 184 6.30 5.69 -20.80
CA LYS A 184 7.13 4.62 -21.38
C LYS A 184 7.95 5.11 -22.59
N ASN A 185 7.38 5.94 -23.44
CA ASN A 185 8.00 6.33 -24.72
C ASN A 185 7.56 7.73 -25.17
N LYS A 186 8.22 8.27 -26.22
CA LYS A 186 7.95 9.60 -26.82
C LYS A 186 6.53 9.76 -27.33
N THR A 187 5.88 8.70 -27.80
CA THR A 187 4.49 8.77 -28.29
C THR A 187 3.54 9.08 -27.15
N ASP A 188 3.78 8.49 -25.98
CA ASP A 188 2.95 8.72 -24.81
C ASP A 188 3.15 10.14 -24.22
N VAL A 189 4.33 10.75 -24.39
CA VAL A 189 4.53 12.20 -24.09
C VAL A 189 3.52 13.05 -24.85
N LYS A 190 3.37 12.80 -26.17
CA LYS A 190 2.40 13.53 -26.99
C LYS A 190 0.96 13.32 -26.53
N ARG A 191 0.63 12.09 -26.10
CA ARG A 191 -0.71 11.77 -25.55
C ARG A 191 -1.00 12.50 -24.24
N VAL A 192 -0.02 12.56 -23.32
CA VAL A 192 -0.16 13.30 -22.06
C VAL A 192 -0.32 14.78 -22.34
N ARG A 193 0.54 15.39 -23.19
CA ARG A 193 0.41 16.81 -23.56
C ARG A 193 -0.94 17.13 -24.17
N LYS A 194 -1.44 16.27 -25.09
CA LYS A 194 -2.77 16.45 -25.66
C LYS A 194 -3.87 16.40 -24.59
N LEU A 195 -3.75 15.51 -23.61
CA LEU A 195 -4.69 15.46 -22.49
C LEU A 195 -4.64 16.73 -21.64
N LEU A 196 -3.46 17.22 -21.26
CA LEU A 196 -3.31 18.44 -20.46
C LEU A 196 -3.93 19.65 -21.16
N LYS A 197 -3.78 19.75 -22.48
CA LYS A 197 -4.44 20.79 -23.30
C LYS A 197 -5.96 20.76 -23.19
N THR A 198 -6.58 19.57 -23.12
CA THR A 198 -8.05 19.48 -22.97
C THR A 198 -8.57 20.01 -21.65
N PHE A 199 -7.69 20.17 -20.65
CA PHE A 199 -8.00 20.72 -19.34
C PHE A 199 -7.47 22.16 -19.16
N ASN A 200 -7.01 22.81 -20.22
CA ASN A 200 -6.35 24.13 -20.17
C ASN A 200 -5.14 24.17 -19.22
N CYS A 201 -4.48 23.02 -19.03
CA CYS A 201 -3.30 22.86 -18.17
C CYS A 201 -2.04 22.70 -19.03
N ASP A 202 -1.88 23.50 -20.05
CA ASP A 202 -0.74 23.49 -20.96
C ASP A 202 0.51 24.20 -20.37
N ASN A 203 0.54 24.29 -19.03
CA ASN A 203 1.56 25.00 -18.31
C ASN A 203 2.88 24.22 -18.38
N GLU A 204 3.97 24.96 -18.58
CA GLU A 204 5.35 24.47 -18.53
C GLU A 204 5.73 23.89 -17.16
N ASP A 205 4.86 24.05 -16.16
CA ASP A 205 5.08 23.63 -14.75
C ASP A 205 5.04 22.12 -14.52
N ILE A 206 4.41 21.33 -15.43
CA ILE A 206 4.38 19.88 -15.31
C ILE A 206 5.45 19.25 -16.20
N GLY A 207 6.51 18.73 -15.59
CA GLY A 207 7.55 17.99 -16.31
C GLY A 207 7.00 16.70 -16.93
N ILE A 208 7.19 16.49 -18.24
CA ILE A 208 6.80 15.23 -18.89
C ILE A 208 8.04 14.57 -19.46
N PHE A 209 8.38 13.42 -18.88
CA PHE A 209 9.58 12.65 -19.22
C PHE A 209 9.22 11.28 -19.78
N TYR A 210 10.06 10.74 -20.66
CA TYR A 210 9.98 9.32 -21.02
C TYR A 210 11.17 8.55 -20.44
N GLN A 211 11.01 7.24 -20.25
CA GLN A 211 11.95 6.39 -19.50
C GLN A 211 13.41 6.56 -19.89
N GLN A 212 13.74 6.71 -21.16
CA GLN A 212 15.13 6.87 -21.59
C GLN A 212 15.77 8.17 -21.10
N GLN A 213 15.00 9.25 -20.93
CA GLN A 213 15.50 10.48 -20.37
C GLN A 213 15.88 10.32 -18.90
N VAL A 214 15.08 9.55 -18.15
CA VAL A 214 15.33 9.28 -16.73
C VAL A 214 16.51 8.31 -16.54
N LYS A 215 16.72 7.37 -17.48
CA LYS A 215 17.83 6.40 -17.40
C LYS A 215 19.19 6.96 -17.84
N ALA A 216 19.22 7.99 -18.68
CA ALA A 216 20.47 8.50 -19.26
C ALA A 216 21.36 9.21 -18.25
N ASP A 217 20.83 9.68 -17.12
CA ASP A 217 21.55 10.51 -16.17
C ASP A 217 22.20 9.74 -15.00
N PHE A 218 22.20 8.37 -15.00
CA PHE A 218 22.61 7.60 -13.82
C PHE A 218 23.57 6.44 -14.07
N ILE A 219 24.73 6.51 -13.38
CA ILE A 219 25.72 5.46 -13.18
C ILE A 219 25.50 4.88 -11.78
N GLY A 220 25.40 3.53 -11.69
CA GLY A 220 24.95 2.81 -10.50
C GLY A 220 25.90 2.84 -9.29
N ILE A 221 25.32 2.61 -8.13
CA ILE A 221 26.01 2.35 -6.85
C ILE A 221 25.68 0.91 -6.41
N GLU A 222 26.69 0.10 -6.12
CA GLU A 222 26.53 -1.27 -5.61
C GLU A 222 26.30 -1.30 -4.09
N HIS A 223 25.41 -2.20 -3.63
CA HIS A 223 25.08 -2.42 -2.22
C HIS A 223 25.65 -3.72 -1.65
N ASN A 224 26.23 -3.65 -0.46
CA ASN A 224 26.79 -4.78 0.28
C ASN A 224 25.74 -5.56 1.08
N LYS A 225 25.89 -6.90 1.14
CA LYS A 225 25.00 -7.84 1.82
C LYS A 225 25.33 -8.00 3.31
N VAL A 226 24.30 -8.12 4.15
CA VAL A 226 24.40 -8.47 5.57
C VAL A 226 23.51 -9.68 5.85
N ASP A 227 24.00 -10.68 6.59
CA ASP A 227 23.26 -11.90 6.98
C ASP A 227 22.52 -11.72 8.30
N MET A 228 21.28 -12.30 8.38
CA MET A 228 20.37 -12.16 9.52
C MET A 228 19.96 -13.51 10.14
N PRO A 229 19.66 -13.58 11.46
CA PRO A 229 19.29 -14.81 12.19
C PRO A 229 17.83 -15.27 11.97
N THR A 230 17.57 -16.55 12.16
CA THR A 230 16.26 -17.22 11.95
C THR A 230 15.48 -17.46 13.25
N LEU A 231 14.13 -17.47 13.15
CA LEU A 231 13.16 -17.67 14.25
C LEU A 231 13.13 -19.10 14.82
N SER A 232 12.60 -19.21 16.05
CA SER A 232 12.26 -20.48 16.66
C SER A 232 10.89 -21.00 16.20
N SER A 233 10.73 -22.33 16.17
CA SER A 233 9.49 -23.02 15.77
C SER A 233 8.27 -22.70 16.66
N THR A 234 8.51 -22.28 17.90
CA THR A 234 7.47 -21.97 18.90
C THR A 234 6.76 -20.66 18.58
N ASP A 235 7.51 -19.64 18.07
CA ASP A 235 6.94 -18.34 17.72
C ASP A 235 6.08 -18.43 16.46
N LEU A 236 6.49 -19.28 15.49
CA LEU A 236 5.73 -19.52 14.26
C LEU A 236 4.39 -20.20 14.54
N SER A 237 4.34 -21.17 15.47
CA SER A 237 3.09 -21.87 15.83
C SER A 237 2.10 -20.93 16.53
N HIS A 238 2.59 -20.00 17.34
CA HIS A 238 1.74 -19.01 18.01
C HIS A 238 1.11 -18.03 17.01
N ILE A 239 1.90 -17.56 16.06
CA ILE A 239 1.44 -16.69 14.96
C ILE A 239 0.41 -17.40 14.08
N GLN A 240 0.63 -18.67 13.77
CA GLN A 240 -0.27 -19.49 12.96
C GLN A 240 -1.63 -19.71 13.62
N ASN A 241 -1.64 -19.94 14.93
CA ASN A 241 -2.88 -20.03 15.72
C ASN A 241 -3.65 -18.70 15.72
N LEU A 242 -2.95 -17.57 15.79
CA LEU A 242 -3.52 -16.24 15.72
C LEU A 242 -4.22 -15.96 14.40
N ILE A 243 -3.56 -16.27 13.32
CA ILE A 243 -4.10 -16.09 11.97
C ILE A 243 -5.35 -16.96 11.79
N THR A 244 -5.32 -18.19 12.30
CA THR A 244 -6.47 -19.10 12.28
C THR A 244 -7.65 -18.55 13.08
N GLN A 245 -7.39 -17.93 14.22
CA GLN A 245 -8.44 -17.24 14.99
C GLN A 245 -9.03 -16.05 14.23
N LEU A 246 -8.18 -15.22 13.59
CA LEU A 246 -8.62 -14.10 12.75
C LEU A 246 -9.43 -14.57 11.54
N GLN A 247 -9.10 -15.71 10.93
CA GLN A 247 -9.87 -16.28 9.82
C GLN A 247 -11.28 -16.74 10.22
N ASN A 248 -11.46 -17.13 11.47
CA ASN A 248 -12.73 -17.60 12.00
C ASN A 248 -13.64 -16.46 12.51
N ILE A 249 -13.13 -15.24 12.59
CA ILE A 249 -13.93 -14.06 12.94
C ILE A 249 -14.77 -13.69 11.70
N ASN A 250 -16.06 -14.00 11.76
CA ASN A 250 -16.99 -13.60 10.72
C ASN A 250 -17.29 -12.10 10.87
N PRO A 251 -16.98 -11.24 9.86
CA PRO A 251 -17.26 -9.82 9.92
C PRO A 251 -18.74 -9.48 10.25
N ILE A 252 -19.66 -10.36 9.87
CA ILE A 252 -21.10 -10.21 10.15
C ILE A 252 -21.40 -10.30 11.65
N ASN A 253 -20.61 -11.05 12.43
CA ASN A 253 -20.82 -11.15 13.87
C ASN A 253 -20.36 -9.88 14.63
N TRP A 254 -19.52 -9.05 14.01
CA TRP A 254 -19.09 -7.78 14.60
C TRP A 254 -20.23 -6.75 14.61
N GLN A 255 -21.02 -6.71 13.54
CA GLN A 255 -22.18 -5.79 13.46
C GLN A 255 -23.22 -6.06 14.55
N ASN A 256 -23.46 -7.32 14.88
CA ASN A 256 -24.45 -7.67 15.90
C ASN A 256 -24.02 -7.33 17.33
N ASN A 257 -22.71 -7.24 17.60
CA ASN A 257 -22.19 -6.89 18.93
C ASN A 257 -22.11 -5.37 19.13
N ILE A 258 -21.86 -4.58 18.07
CA ILE A 258 -21.77 -3.12 18.15
C ILE A 258 -23.18 -2.53 18.36
N ILE A 259 -24.19 -3.02 17.64
CA ILE A 259 -25.58 -2.51 17.74
C ILE A 259 -26.21 -2.76 19.12
N ASN A 260 -25.78 -3.80 19.85
CA ASN A 260 -26.30 -4.11 21.19
C ASN A 260 -25.69 -3.25 22.31
N HIS A 261 -24.58 -2.55 22.06
CA HIS A 261 -23.94 -1.68 23.05
C HIS A 261 -24.32 -0.20 22.95
N GLU A 262 -24.91 0.25 21.83
CA GLU A 262 -25.46 1.61 21.70
C GLU A 262 -26.87 1.75 22.29
N ASN A 263 -27.50 0.65 22.72
CA ASN A 263 -28.86 0.62 23.29
C ASN A 263 -28.92 0.24 24.79
N ASN A 264 -27.79 0.26 25.51
CA ASN A 264 -27.73 0.16 26.97
C ASN A 264 -26.94 1.41 27.53
#